data_a5704c97e5751d1c33abda1e37071e6e
#
_entry.id   a5704c97e5751d1c33abda1e37071e6e
#
_cell.length_a   1.000
_cell.length_b   1.000
_cell.length_c   1.000
_cell.angle_alpha   90.00
_cell.angle_beta   90.00
_cell.angle_gamma   90.00
#
_symmetry.space_group_name_H-M   'P 1'
#
loop_
_entity.id
_entity.type
_entity.pdbx_description
1 polymer ?
#
loop_
_entity_poly.entity_id
_entity_poly.type
_entity_poly.pdbx_seq_one_letter_code
_entity_poly.pdbx_strand_id
1 'polypeptide(L)'
;MTEHLFNAVIAVILPIMTTALGLSMAQAGALASARTFMAGVASFPSGFLADLARRRNVLLGACTALIGLGALGLSASSSFPLLMIFMGISGFGGGWFHPQSLAILSAKYREQKAFALGVHDSSANLGEVIGPLALGFLLNFFEWRTTLMIWAIPGIVVGLCYALWGSEGALAAPRAHDYRRAIWNDVLKNRAVCGLVAVSTLRAMGQTALASFLPLYLSLHLKLPAAVAGAYMSILFLFAGLAPAVVGWISDRFGHRLLIMLFSSLSVAAVVSIPYLGSGLFLAVGLALLGALLWALRPVIVSAAMSTAPQELSGGIVAFIYGANMSASFLTPLLAGLIADAYGLPTALTAIALLPLGAAVLTFTLLKPLKP
;
A
#
# COMPACT_ATOMS: atom_id res chain seq x y z
N MET A 1 2.49 12.23 4.11
CA MET A 1 1.06 12.49 4.38
C MET A 1 0.25 12.67 3.10
N THR A 2 0.51 13.67 2.25
CA THR A 2 -0.30 13.98 1.05
C THR A 2 -0.47 12.80 0.10
N GLU A 3 0.60 12.08 -0.23
CA GLU A 3 0.53 10.89 -1.10
C GLU A 3 -0.40 9.81 -0.52
N HIS A 4 -0.27 9.53 0.78
CA HIS A 4 -1.11 8.53 1.48
C HIS A 4 -2.57 8.96 1.62
N LEU A 5 -2.85 10.27 1.75
CA LEU A 5 -4.21 10.79 1.63
C LEU A 5 -4.84 10.37 0.29
N PHE A 6 -4.11 10.46 -0.81
CA PHE A 6 -4.61 10.08 -2.13
C PHE A 6 -4.78 8.56 -2.29
N ASN A 7 -3.93 7.75 -1.65
CA ASN A 7 -4.09 6.30 -1.67
C ASN A 7 -5.44 5.86 -1.08
N ALA A 8 -5.75 6.37 0.11
CA ALA A 8 -6.98 6.05 0.80
C ALA A 8 -8.23 6.58 0.08
N VAL A 9 -8.11 7.75 -0.55
CA VAL A 9 -9.19 8.41 -1.28
C VAL A 9 -9.71 7.59 -2.44
N ILE A 10 -8.81 7.06 -3.26
CA ILE A 10 -9.23 6.25 -4.42
C ILE A 10 -10.04 5.04 -3.97
N ALA A 11 -9.66 4.42 -2.85
CA ALA A 11 -10.41 3.31 -2.30
C ALA A 11 -11.88 3.68 -1.98
N VAL A 12 -12.14 4.86 -1.40
CA VAL A 12 -13.51 5.28 -1.04
C VAL A 12 -14.33 5.74 -2.24
N ILE A 13 -13.69 6.33 -3.27
CA ILE A 13 -14.41 6.78 -4.49
C ILE A 13 -14.70 5.65 -5.46
N LEU A 14 -13.91 4.59 -5.46
CA LEU A 14 -14.07 3.48 -6.40
C LEU A 14 -15.50 2.90 -6.41
N PRO A 15 -16.19 2.66 -5.27
CA PRO A 15 -17.57 2.21 -5.27
C PRO A 15 -18.53 3.17 -5.96
N ILE A 16 -18.36 4.48 -5.74
CA ILE A 16 -19.21 5.52 -6.31
C ILE A 16 -19.01 5.60 -7.82
N MET A 17 -17.77 5.57 -8.29
CA MET A 17 -17.44 5.53 -9.71
C MET A 17 -18.01 4.28 -10.38
N THR A 18 -17.91 3.13 -9.72
CA THR A 18 -18.45 1.85 -10.20
C THR A 18 -19.94 1.96 -10.45
N THR A 19 -20.69 2.52 -9.51
CA THR A 19 -22.14 2.72 -9.66
C THR A 19 -22.47 3.79 -10.68
N ALA A 20 -21.82 4.96 -10.61
CA ALA A 20 -22.14 6.11 -11.46
C ALA A 20 -21.86 5.87 -12.95
N LEU A 21 -20.90 5.01 -13.26
CA LEU A 21 -20.47 4.71 -14.63
C LEU A 21 -20.85 3.30 -15.09
N GLY A 22 -21.63 2.56 -14.28
CA GLY A 22 -22.08 1.20 -14.61
C GLY A 22 -20.93 0.21 -14.84
N LEU A 23 -19.83 0.33 -14.08
CA LEU A 23 -18.67 -0.55 -14.22
C LEU A 23 -18.93 -1.92 -13.59
N SER A 24 -18.39 -2.98 -14.20
CA SER A 24 -18.36 -4.29 -13.57
C SER A 24 -17.34 -4.33 -12.42
N MET A 25 -17.39 -5.35 -11.54
CA MET A 25 -16.41 -5.54 -10.47
C MET A 25 -15.03 -5.84 -11.04
N ALA A 26 -14.92 -6.54 -12.16
CA ALA A 26 -13.67 -6.75 -12.88
C ALA A 26 -13.08 -5.43 -13.39
N GLN A 27 -13.91 -4.52 -13.91
CA GLN A 27 -13.46 -3.19 -14.32
C GLN A 27 -12.99 -2.35 -13.11
N ALA A 28 -13.71 -2.38 -11.99
CA ALA A 28 -13.28 -1.74 -10.76
C ALA A 28 -11.93 -2.30 -10.27
N GLY A 29 -11.78 -3.62 -10.29
CA GLY A 29 -10.53 -4.30 -10.00
C GLY A 29 -9.39 -3.92 -10.95
N ALA A 30 -9.69 -3.80 -12.26
CA ALA A 30 -8.72 -3.38 -13.27
C ALA A 30 -8.23 -1.94 -13.03
N LEU A 31 -9.09 -1.02 -12.59
CA LEU A 31 -8.70 0.34 -12.22
C LEU A 31 -7.71 0.35 -11.05
N ALA A 32 -8.00 -0.40 -9.99
CA ALA A 32 -7.08 -0.54 -8.85
C ALA A 32 -5.76 -1.22 -9.25
N SER A 33 -5.85 -2.23 -10.13
CA SER A 33 -4.68 -2.93 -10.70
C SER A 33 -3.81 -2.01 -11.55
N ALA A 34 -4.40 -1.19 -12.41
CA ALA A 34 -3.68 -0.23 -13.26
C ALA A 34 -2.86 0.76 -12.42
N ARG A 35 -3.46 1.25 -11.34
CA ARG A 35 -2.77 2.14 -10.40
C ARG A 35 -1.57 1.45 -9.74
N THR A 36 -1.77 0.26 -9.21
CA THR A 36 -0.70 -0.51 -8.53
C THR A 36 0.40 -0.93 -9.52
N PHE A 37 0.02 -1.34 -10.73
CA PHE A 37 0.95 -1.69 -11.80
C PHE A 37 1.84 -0.50 -12.17
N MET A 38 1.25 0.65 -12.44
CA MET A 38 1.99 1.86 -12.81
C MET A 38 2.86 2.39 -11.66
N ALA A 39 2.44 2.22 -10.41
CA ALA A 39 3.29 2.49 -9.25
C ALA A 39 4.52 1.57 -9.22
N GLY A 40 4.35 0.29 -9.51
CA GLY A 40 5.44 -0.67 -9.65
C GLY A 40 6.41 -0.29 -10.77
N VAL A 41 5.87 -0.03 -11.97
CA VAL A 41 6.67 0.40 -13.15
C VAL A 41 7.47 1.67 -12.85
N ALA A 42 6.87 2.65 -12.18
CA ALA A 42 7.53 3.90 -11.84
C ALA A 42 8.62 3.73 -10.77
N SER A 43 8.44 2.80 -9.84
CA SER A 43 9.40 2.55 -8.75
C SER A 43 10.72 1.98 -9.25
N PHE A 44 10.71 1.17 -10.32
CA PHE A 44 11.91 0.53 -10.87
C PHE A 44 12.97 1.51 -11.34
N PRO A 45 12.67 2.49 -12.22
CA PRO A 45 13.67 3.46 -12.70
C PRO A 45 13.90 4.61 -11.70
N SER A 46 13.11 4.71 -10.63
CA SER A 46 13.11 5.86 -9.73
C SER A 46 14.47 6.11 -9.07
N GLY A 47 15.19 5.07 -8.70
CA GLY A 47 16.55 5.18 -8.14
C GLY A 47 17.53 5.70 -9.18
N PHE A 48 17.52 5.16 -10.39
CA PHE A 48 18.42 5.57 -11.48
C PHE A 48 18.13 6.99 -11.97
N LEU A 49 16.86 7.32 -12.18
CA LEU A 49 16.44 8.66 -12.60
C LEU A 49 16.68 9.71 -11.51
N ALA A 50 16.59 9.31 -10.23
CA ALA A 50 16.94 10.17 -9.11
C ALA A 50 18.43 10.55 -9.13
N ASP A 51 19.30 9.65 -9.55
CA ASP A 51 20.73 9.89 -9.63
C ASP A 51 21.10 10.77 -10.85
N LEU A 52 20.31 10.73 -11.90
CA LEU A 52 20.44 11.61 -13.09
C LEU A 52 19.82 12.99 -12.85
N ALA A 53 18.85 13.11 -11.97
CA ALA A 53 18.14 14.36 -11.72
C ALA A 53 19.00 15.32 -10.89
N ARG A 54 19.42 16.44 -11.52
CA ARG A 54 20.11 17.55 -10.82
C ARG A 54 19.24 18.19 -9.72
N ARG A 55 17.90 18.09 -9.82
CA ARG A 55 16.92 18.74 -8.95
C ARG A 55 15.88 17.73 -8.44
N ARG A 56 16.22 17.02 -7.38
CA ARG A 56 15.32 15.99 -6.78
C ARG A 56 14.03 16.57 -6.22
N ASN A 57 14.05 17.82 -5.79
CA ASN A 57 12.84 18.51 -5.30
C ASN A 57 11.81 18.70 -6.41
N VAL A 58 12.26 19.10 -7.60
CA VAL A 58 11.39 19.22 -8.77
C VAL A 58 10.79 17.88 -9.13
N LEU A 59 11.59 16.81 -9.04
CA LEU A 59 11.10 15.45 -9.30
C LEU A 59 10.06 15.01 -8.27
N LEU A 60 10.31 15.25 -6.96
CA LEU A 60 9.35 14.97 -5.89
C LEU A 60 8.08 15.80 -6.07
N GLY A 61 8.22 17.07 -6.45
CA GLY A 61 7.11 17.96 -6.77
C GLY A 61 6.28 17.46 -7.94
N ALA A 62 6.93 17.04 -9.03
CA ALA A 62 6.28 16.47 -10.20
C ALA A 62 5.50 15.19 -9.85
N CYS A 63 6.08 14.29 -9.04
CA CYS A 63 5.40 13.07 -8.59
C CYS A 63 4.11 13.40 -7.82
N THR A 64 4.19 14.36 -6.88
CA THR A 64 3.04 14.77 -6.06
C THR A 64 1.97 15.46 -6.93
N ALA A 65 2.39 16.31 -7.87
CA ALA A 65 1.48 16.95 -8.82
C ALA A 65 0.79 15.94 -9.74
N LEU A 66 1.50 14.91 -10.22
CA LEU A 66 0.93 13.82 -11.04
C LEU A 66 -0.19 13.07 -10.29
N ILE A 67 -0.04 12.85 -9.00
CA ILE A 67 -1.10 12.24 -8.19
C ILE A 67 -2.35 13.12 -8.21
N GLY A 68 -2.19 14.44 -7.97
CA GLY A 68 -3.28 15.40 -8.03
C GLY A 68 -3.91 15.52 -9.43
N LEU A 69 -3.09 15.57 -10.48
CA LEU A 69 -3.55 15.58 -11.88
C LEU A 69 -4.30 14.29 -12.24
N GLY A 70 -3.87 13.14 -11.73
CA GLY A 70 -4.61 11.89 -11.84
C GLY A 70 -6.01 11.99 -11.25
N ALA A 71 -6.15 12.54 -10.04
CA ALA A 71 -7.45 12.76 -9.40
C ALA A 71 -8.32 13.75 -10.18
N LEU A 72 -7.74 14.85 -10.68
CA LEU A 72 -8.42 15.81 -11.54
C LEU A 72 -8.90 15.17 -12.85
N GLY A 73 -8.06 14.38 -13.50
CA GLY A 73 -8.43 13.66 -14.72
C GLY A 73 -9.51 12.61 -14.49
N LEU A 74 -9.49 11.91 -13.35
CA LEU A 74 -10.57 11.00 -12.96
C LEU A 74 -11.89 11.74 -12.81
N SER A 75 -11.91 12.96 -12.24
CA SER A 75 -13.11 13.76 -12.10
C SER A 75 -13.76 14.13 -13.44
N ALA A 76 -12.93 14.34 -14.47
CA ALA A 76 -13.38 14.69 -15.82
C ALA A 76 -13.69 13.45 -16.70
N SER A 77 -13.35 12.25 -16.24
CA SER A 77 -13.48 11.03 -17.05
C SER A 77 -14.92 10.58 -17.18
N SER A 78 -15.31 10.22 -18.40
CA SER A 78 -16.63 9.67 -18.74
C SER A 78 -16.58 8.26 -19.33
N SER A 79 -15.39 7.71 -19.53
CA SER A 79 -15.20 6.39 -20.13
C SER A 79 -14.17 5.56 -19.39
N PHE A 80 -14.32 4.23 -19.42
CA PHE A 80 -13.40 3.31 -18.76
C PHE A 80 -11.94 3.47 -19.23
N PRO A 81 -11.59 3.65 -20.50
CA PRO A 81 -10.21 3.88 -20.92
C PRO A 81 -9.59 5.15 -20.31
N LEU A 82 -10.35 6.24 -20.20
CA LEU A 82 -9.86 7.47 -19.56
C LEU A 82 -9.61 7.26 -18.07
N LEU A 83 -10.48 6.54 -17.38
CA LEU A 83 -10.28 6.16 -15.98
C LEU A 83 -8.99 5.35 -15.81
N MET A 84 -8.73 4.38 -16.69
CA MET A 84 -7.51 3.56 -16.68
C MET A 84 -6.25 4.44 -16.83
N ILE A 85 -6.28 5.40 -17.75
CA ILE A 85 -5.15 6.34 -17.98
C ILE A 85 -4.88 7.16 -16.73
N PHE A 86 -5.91 7.81 -16.16
CA PHE A 86 -5.72 8.69 -15.01
C PHE A 86 -5.43 7.94 -13.70
N MET A 87 -5.95 6.71 -13.53
CA MET A 87 -5.50 5.79 -12.48
C MET A 87 -4.02 5.45 -12.64
N GLY A 88 -3.59 5.17 -13.85
CA GLY A 88 -2.19 4.92 -14.18
C GLY A 88 -1.29 6.12 -13.87
N ILE A 89 -1.68 7.34 -14.25
CA ILE A 89 -0.96 8.59 -13.97
C ILE A 89 -0.81 8.80 -12.45
N SER A 90 -1.90 8.62 -11.69
CA SER A 90 -1.87 8.70 -10.24
C SER A 90 -0.94 7.65 -9.63
N GLY A 91 -1.00 6.42 -10.13
CA GLY A 91 -0.12 5.33 -9.70
C GLY A 91 1.35 5.61 -9.98
N PHE A 92 1.67 6.11 -11.16
CA PHE A 92 3.02 6.48 -11.56
C PHE A 92 3.61 7.55 -10.63
N GLY A 93 2.84 8.59 -10.30
CA GLY A 93 3.24 9.61 -9.33
C GLY A 93 3.54 9.00 -7.96
N GLY A 94 2.66 8.13 -7.44
CA GLY A 94 2.85 7.47 -6.14
C GLY A 94 4.07 6.55 -6.10
N GLY A 95 4.33 5.78 -7.16
CA GLY A 95 5.48 4.88 -7.24
C GLY A 95 6.82 5.62 -7.23
N TRP A 96 6.89 6.80 -7.78
CA TRP A 96 8.10 7.63 -7.75
C TRP A 96 8.28 8.37 -6.42
N PHE A 97 7.21 8.73 -5.74
CA PHE A 97 7.24 9.53 -4.51
C PHE A 97 8.07 8.88 -3.40
N HIS A 98 7.84 7.60 -3.10
CA HIS A 98 8.47 6.93 -1.96
C HIS A 98 10.01 6.87 -2.03
N PRO A 99 10.63 6.38 -3.11
CA PRO A 99 12.09 6.33 -3.19
C PRO A 99 12.73 7.72 -3.08
N GLN A 100 12.09 8.74 -3.68
CA GLN A 100 12.61 10.10 -3.66
C GLN A 100 12.52 10.72 -2.26
N SER A 101 11.37 10.61 -1.59
CA SER A 101 11.17 11.18 -0.26
C SER A 101 12.12 10.55 0.78
N LEU A 102 12.27 9.23 0.77
CA LEU A 102 13.18 8.51 1.67
C LEU A 102 14.65 8.87 1.42
N ALA A 103 15.04 9.02 0.15
CA ALA A 103 16.39 9.42 -0.21
C ALA A 103 16.71 10.84 0.26
N ILE A 104 15.80 11.80 0.03
CA ILE A 104 15.96 13.20 0.47
C ILE A 104 16.06 13.28 2.01
N LEU A 105 15.14 12.62 2.73
CA LEU A 105 15.13 12.62 4.20
C LEU A 105 16.40 12.00 4.76
N SER A 106 16.83 10.85 4.22
CA SER A 106 18.04 10.16 4.67
C SER A 106 19.30 10.98 4.45
N ALA A 107 19.35 11.80 3.42
CA ALA A 107 20.49 12.66 3.13
C ALA A 107 20.50 13.94 3.99
N LYS A 108 19.32 14.52 4.21
CA LYS A 108 19.18 15.77 4.95
C LYS A 108 19.36 15.57 6.46
N TYR A 109 18.88 14.46 7.01
CA TYR A 109 18.90 14.15 8.46
C TYR A 109 19.83 12.98 8.78
N ARG A 110 21.12 13.09 8.40
CA ARG A 110 22.10 12.00 8.53
C ARG A 110 22.25 11.50 9.97
N GLU A 111 22.30 12.41 10.95
CA GLU A 111 22.47 12.10 12.37
C GLU A 111 21.17 11.60 13.03
N GLN A 112 20.03 11.99 12.52
CA GLN A 112 18.71 11.66 13.06
C GLN A 112 17.86 10.91 12.03
N LYS A 113 18.48 10.09 11.19
CA LYS A 113 17.84 9.40 10.06
C LYS A 113 16.63 8.56 10.50
N ALA A 114 16.77 7.77 11.56
CA ALA A 114 15.70 6.92 12.05
C ALA A 114 14.49 7.75 12.53
N PHE A 115 14.74 8.85 13.23
CA PHE A 115 13.68 9.76 13.66
C PHE A 115 12.96 10.40 12.48
N ALA A 116 13.68 10.94 11.51
CA ALA A 116 13.09 11.58 10.32
C ALA A 116 12.24 10.60 9.50
N LEU A 117 12.72 9.36 9.33
CA LEU A 117 11.95 8.30 8.66
C LEU A 117 10.73 7.88 9.49
N GLY A 118 10.85 7.80 10.80
CA GLY A 118 9.72 7.51 11.70
C GLY A 118 8.62 8.58 11.63
N VAL A 119 8.98 9.87 11.60
CA VAL A 119 8.03 10.97 11.41
C VAL A 119 7.37 10.89 10.04
N HIS A 120 8.13 10.54 8.99
CA HIS A 120 7.58 10.33 7.66
C HIS A 120 6.53 9.22 7.63
N ASP A 121 6.85 8.05 8.20
CA ASP A 121 5.93 6.90 8.26
C ASP A 121 4.70 7.19 9.13
N SER A 122 4.86 7.88 10.26
CA SER A 122 3.74 8.31 11.10
C SER A 122 2.81 9.25 10.35
N SER A 123 3.38 10.21 9.61
CA SER A 123 2.59 11.13 8.78
C SER A 123 1.91 10.42 7.60
N ALA A 124 2.50 9.35 7.08
CA ALA A 124 1.89 8.50 6.07
C ALA A 124 0.65 7.79 6.62
N ASN A 125 0.79 7.14 7.79
CA ASN A 125 -0.32 6.48 8.48
C ASN A 125 -1.46 7.45 8.81
N LEU A 126 -1.16 8.65 9.28
CA LEU A 126 -2.17 9.70 9.47
C LEU A 126 -2.92 10.03 8.18
N GLY A 127 -2.22 10.08 7.06
CA GLY A 127 -2.83 10.28 5.74
C GLY A 127 -3.82 9.18 5.37
N GLU A 128 -3.48 7.93 5.65
CA GLU A 128 -4.37 6.78 5.41
C GLU A 128 -5.62 6.79 6.30
N VAL A 129 -5.51 7.30 7.53
CA VAL A 129 -6.66 7.43 8.45
C VAL A 129 -7.55 8.62 8.07
N ILE A 130 -6.94 9.79 7.84
CA ILE A 130 -7.67 11.03 7.57
C ILE A 130 -8.32 11.00 6.18
N GLY A 131 -7.67 10.39 5.19
CA GLY A 131 -8.13 10.36 3.81
C GLY A 131 -9.56 9.85 3.65
N PRO A 132 -9.89 8.63 4.07
CA PRO A 132 -11.24 8.09 3.94
C PRO A 132 -12.29 8.86 4.76
N LEU A 133 -11.94 9.36 5.95
CA LEU A 133 -12.84 10.19 6.76
C LEU A 133 -13.17 11.50 6.06
N ALA A 134 -12.15 12.24 5.63
CA ALA A 134 -12.33 13.53 5.00
C ALA A 134 -13.09 13.41 3.67
N LEU A 135 -12.78 12.38 2.89
CA LEU A 135 -13.48 12.12 1.63
C LEU A 135 -14.95 11.75 1.86
N GLY A 136 -15.19 10.81 2.77
CA GLY A 136 -16.55 10.41 3.13
C GLY A 136 -17.36 11.60 3.64
N PHE A 137 -16.74 12.51 4.40
CA PHE A 137 -17.38 13.77 4.83
C PHE A 137 -17.72 14.70 3.67
N LEU A 138 -16.78 14.93 2.75
CA LEU A 138 -16.99 15.78 1.58
C LEU A 138 -18.11 15.26 0.66
N LEU A 139 -18.22 13.94 0.53
CA LEU A 139 -19.25 13.29 -0.28
C LEU A 139 -20.69 13.48 0.27
N ASN A 140 -20.88 13.97 1.49
CA ASN A 140 -22.19 14.37 1.98
C ASN A 140 -22.65 15.72 1.40
N PHE A 141 -21.72 16.56 0.91
CA PHE A 141 -21.99 17.92 0.44
C PHE A 141 -21.78 18.08 -1.05
N PHE A 142 -20.91 17.27 -1.65
CA PHE A 142 -20.49 17.40 -3.05
C PHE A 142 -20.62 16.09 -3.78
N GLU A 143 -20.88 16.16 -5.06
CA GLU A 143 -20.78 15.01 -5.96
C GLU A 143 -19.33 14.48 -6.04
N TRP A 144 -19.18 13.23 -6.37
CA TRP A 144 -17.86 12.58 -6.40
C TRP A 144 -16.85 13.26 -7.36
N ARG A 145 -17.34 13.84 -8.47
CA ARG A 145 -16.50 14.58 -9.42
C ARG A 145 -15.95 15.86 -8.79
N THR A 146 -16.82 16.66 -8.18
CA THR A 146 -16.44 17.88 -7.45
C THR A 146 -15.54 17.56 -6.27
N THR A 147 -15.81 16.48 -5.56
CA THR A 147 -14.98 16.01 -4.45
C THR A 147 -13.56 15.67 -4.93
N LEU A 148 -13.40 14.98 -6.06
CA LEU A 148 -12.10 14.71 -6.66
C LEU A 148 -11.38 15.99 -7.13
N MET A 149 -12.11 16.97 -7.70
CA MET A 149 -11.53 18.28 -8.06
C MET A 149 -10.96 19.00 -6.83
N ILE A 150 -11.74 19.09 -5.74
CA ILE A 150 -11.28 19.67 -4.48
C ILE A 150 -10.05 18.91 -3.95
N TRP A 151 -10.09 17.58 -4.02
CA TRP A 151 -9.01 16.74 -3.53
C TRP A 151 -7.73 16.81 -4.37
N ALA A 152 -7.84 17.13 -5.65
CA ALA A 152 -6.67 17.36 -6.52
C ALA A 152 -5.82 18.56 -6.09
N ILE A 153 -6.46 19.59 -5.53
CA ILE A 153 -5.80 20.86 -5.15
C ILE A 153 -4.61 20.65 -4.20
N PRO A 154 -4.74 19.94 -3.06
CA PRO A 154 -3.59 19.70 -2.17
C PRO A 154 -2.42 19.00 -2.87
N GLY A 155 -2.68 18.03 -3.75
CA GLY A 155 -1.62 17.32 -4.49
C GLY A 155 -0.86 18.25 -5.43
N ILE A 156 -1.58 19.07 -6.18
CA ILE A 156 -0.98 20.04 -7.13
C ILE A 156 -0.23 21.14 -6.37
N VAL A 157 -0.85 21.73 -5.34
CA VAL A 157 -0.25 22.82 -4.55
C VAL A 157 1.01 22.35 -3.83
N VAL A 158 0.95 21.21 -3.13
CA VAL A 158 2.12 20.65 -2.45
C VAL A 158 3.20 20.26 -3.45
N GLY A 159 2.83 19.72 -4.61
CA GLY A 159 3.75 19.42 -5.70
C GLY A 159 4.48 20.67 -6.19
N LEU A 160 3.77 21.77 -6.42
CA LEU A 160 4.35 23.06 -6.80
C LEU A 160 5.24 23.63 -5.69
N CYS A 161 4.82 23.54 -4.43
CA CYS A 161 5.64 23.98 -3.29
C CYS A 161 6.97 23.22 -3.23
N TYR A 162 6.96 21.90 -3.44
CA TYR A 162 8.22 21.13 -3.51
C TYR A 162 9.09 21.55 -4.68
N ALA A 163 8.51 21.80 -5.85
CA ALA A 163 9.26 22.20 -7.04
C ALA A 163 9.90 23.59 -6.90
N LEU A 164 9.20 24.54 -6.26
CA LEU A 164 9.61 25.94 -6.17
C LEU A 164 10.49 26.24 -4.96
N TRP A 165 10.19 25.64 -3.81
CA TRP A 165 10.83 25.99 -2.53
C TRP A 165 11.61 24.84 -1.87
N GLY A 166 11.62 23.67 -2.48
CA GLY A 166 12.39 22.54 -1.94
C GLY A 166 13.89 22.83 -1.95
N SER A 167 14.61 22.52 -0.86
CA SER A 167 16.08 22.65 -0.81
C SER A 167 16.77 21.47 -1.49
N GLU A 168 17.74 21.75 -2.36
CA GLU A 168 18.54 20.72 -3.01
C GLU A 168 19.58 20.15 -2.05
N GLY A 169 19.58 18.83 -1.87
CA GLY A 169 20.66 18.10 -1.21
C GLY A 169 21.44 17.31 -2.25
N ALA A 170 22.73 17.56 -2.38
CA ALA A 170 23.61 16.71 -3.16
C ALA A 170 23.70 15.34 -2.51
N LEU A 171 23.23 14.28 -3.18
CA LEU A 171 23.36 12.91 -2.70
C LEU A 171 24.47 12.20 -3.48
N ALA A 172 25.38 11.57 -2.75
CA ALA A 172 26.40 10.72 -3.35
C ALA A 172 25.73 9.51 -4.03
N ALA A 173 26.10 9.26 -5.28
CA ALA A 173 25.64 8.10 -6.03
C ALA A 173 26.14 6.80 -5.35
N PRO A 174 25.28 5.76 -5.21
CA PRO A 174 25.73 4.45 -4.73
C PRO A 174 26.70 3.81 -5.73
N ARG A 175 27.76 3.14 -5.22
CA ARG A 175 28.67 2.33 -6.03
C ARG A 175 27.95 1.08 -6.53
N ALA A 176 27.53 1.06 -7.81
CA ALA A 176 26.60 0.09 -8.34
C ALA A 176 27.18 -1.30 -8.72
N HIS A 177 28.51 -1.46 -8.82
CA HIS A 177 29.08 -2.62 -9.54
C HIS A 177 29.21 -3.90 -8.70
N ASP A 178 29.62 -3.81 -7.44
CA ASP A 178 29.77 -5.00 -6.57
C ASP A 178 28.43 -5.48 -5.97
N TYR A 179 27.46 -4.58 -5.88
CA TYR A 179 26.16 -4.81 -5.25
C TYR A 179 25.26 -5.79 -6.03
N ARG A 180 25.29 -5.74 -7.37
CA ARG A 180 24.46 -6.64 -8.19
C ARG A 180 24.86 -8.12 -8.07
N ARG A 181 26.15 -8.41 -7.98
CA ARG A 181 26.68 -9.78 -7.89
C ARG A 181 26.42 -10.39 -6.52
N ALA A 182 26.54 -9.59 -5.45
CA ALA A 182 26.21 -9.99 -4.09
C ALA A 182 24.71 -10.25 -3.93
N ILE A 183 23.82 -9.37 -4.43
CA ILE A 183 22.37 -9.61 -4.40
C ILE A 183 22.01 -10.91 -5.11
N TRP A 184 22.58 -11.17 -6.30
CA TRP A 184 22.27 -12.37 -7.06
C TRP A 184 22.68 -13.65 -6.33
N ASN A 185 23.87 -13.67 -5.74
CA ASN A 185 24.40 -14.87 -5.11
C ASN A 185 23.89 -15.11 -3.68
N ASP A 186 23.78 -14.06 -2.88
CA ASP A 186 23.56 -14.18 -1.43
C ASP A 186 22.09 -13.93 -1.04
N VAL A 187 21.32 -13.20 -1.88
CA VAL A 187 19.90 -12.92 -1.62
C VAL A 187 19.01 -13.88 -2.41
N LEU A 188 19.15 -13.94 -3.73
CA LEU A 188 18.25 -14.73 -4.60
C LEU A 188 18.44 -16.25 -4.45
N LYS A 189 19.62 -16.72 -4.05
CA LYS A 189 19.88 -18.14 -3.78
C LYS A 189 19.60 -18.56 -2.34
N ASN A 190 19.37 -17.60 -1.44
CA ASN A 190 19.05 -17.91 -0.04
C ASN A 190 17.57 -18.30 0.08
N ARG A 191 17.30 -19.60 0.32
CA ARG A 191 15.95 -20.15 0.46
C ARG A 191 15.13 -19.48 1.55
N ALA A 192 15.77 -19.06 2.67
CA ALA A 192 15.07 -18.40 3.77
C ALA A 192 14.62 -16.99 3.36
N VAL A 193 15.50 -16.22 2.67
CA VAL A 193 15.13 -14.91 2.11
C VAL A 193 14.02 -15.05 1.09
N CYS A 194 14.14 -15.96 0.13
CA CYS A 194 13.10 -16.20 -0.89
C CYS A 194 11.76 -16.61 -0.25
N GLY A 195 11.79 -17.44 0.80
CA GLY A 195 10.60 -17.82 1.55
C GLY A 195 9.94 -16.62 2.23
N LEU A 196 10.72 -15.75 2.88
CA LEU A 196 10.21 -14.52 3.50
C LEU A 196 9.70 -13.50 2.48
N VAL A 197 10.35 -13.40 1.30
CA VAL A 197 9.86 -12.59 0.19
C VAL A 197 8.50 -13.11 -0.28
N ALA A 198 8.34 -14.43 -0.48
CA ALA A 198 7.06 -15.02 -0.89
C ALA A 198 5.95 -14.78 0.15
N VAL A 199 6.24 -14.93 1.44
CA VAL A 199 5.32 -14.62 2.54
C VAL A 199 4.93 -13.14 2.53
N SER A 200 5.91 -12.23 2.38
CA SER A 200 5.66 -10.78 2.27
C SER A 200 4.78 -10.45 1.07
N THR A 201 5.05 -11.09 -0.07
CA THR A 201 4.31 -10.87 -1.32
C THR A 201 2.85 -11.31 -1.18
N LEU A 202 2.59 -12.51 -0.68
CA LEU A 202 1.21 -12.97 -0.43
C LEU A 202 0.46 -12.04 0.53
N ARG A 203 1.11 -11.59 1.59
CA ARG A 203 0.56 -10.60 2.51
C ARG A 203 0.23 -9.28 1.79
N ALA A 204 1.14 -8.74 1.01
CA ALA A 204 0.94 -7.49 0.27
C ALA A 204 -0.18 -7.60 -0.78
N MET A 205 -0.27 -8.75 -1.47
CA MET A 205 -1.36 -9.08 -2.36
C MET A 205 -2.71 -9.04 -1.64
N GLY A 206 -2.81 -9.66 -0.46
CA GLY A 206 -4.01 -9.63 0.38
C GLY A 206 -4.39 -8.21 0.82
N GLN A 207 -3.41 -7.42 1.25
CA GLN A 207 -3.63 -6.01 1.62
C GLN A 207 -4.18 -5.18 0.46
N THR A 208 -3.57 -5.30 -0.72
CA THR A 208 -3.99 -4.54 -1.91
C THR A 208 -5.40 -4.93 -2.35
N ALA A 209 -5.73 -6.21 -2.33
CA ALA A 209 -7.07 -6.70 -2.66
C ALA A 209 -8.11 -6.20 -1.65
N LEU A 210 -7.84 -6.31 -0.34
CA LEU A 210 -8.73 -5.83 0.71
C LEU A 210 -8.91 -4.31 0.67
N ALA A 211 -7.83 -3.54 0.50
CA ALA A 211 -7.91 -2.09 0.40
C ALA A 211 -8.78 -1.62 -0.78
N SER A 212 -8.86 -2.42 -1.86
CA SER A 212 -9.65 -2.11 -3.05
C SER A 212 -11.10 -2.63 -2.94
N PHE A 213 -11.30 -3.84 -2.41
CA PHE A 213 -12.61 -4.52 -2.44
C PHE A 213 -13.44 -4.36 -1.17
N LEU A 214 -12.82 -4.08 -0.03
CA LEU A 214 -13.56 -3.80 1.21
C LEU A 214 -14.46 -2.56 1.08
N PRO A 215 -14.02 -1.41 0.50
CA PRO A 215 -14.91 -0.28 0.24
C PRO A 215 -16.08 -0.63 -0.69
N LEU A 216 -15.85 -1.44 -1.73
CA LEU A 216 -16.91 -1.94 -2.62
C LEU A 216 -17.93 -2.78 -1.84
N TYR A 217 -17.46 -3.66 -0.97
CA TYR A 217 -18.32 -4.46 -0.11
C TYR A 217 -19.13 -3.58 0.86
N LEU A 218 -18.49 -2.63 1.53
CA LEU A 218 -19.17 -1.73 2.48
C LEU A 218 -20.26 -0.89 1.80
N SER A 219 -19.95 -0.34 0.62
CA SER A 219 -20.86 0.60 -0.08
C SER A 219 -21.90 -0.10 -0.93
N LEU A 220 -21.54 -1.16 -1.66
CA LEU A 220 -22.44 -1.80 -2.65
C LEU A 220 -23.19 -3.00 -2.07
N HIS A 221 -22.56 -3.80 -1.20
CA HIS A 221 -23.20 -4.98 -0.61
C HIS A 221 -23.94 -4.62 0.69
N LEU A 222 -23.26 -3.95 1.64
CA LEU A 222 -23.89 -3.49 2.87
C LEU A 222 -24.69 -2.19 2.70
N LYS A 223 -24.62 -1.55 1.53
CA LYS A 223 -25.31 -0.30 1.19
C LYS A 223 -25.07 0.84 2.20
N LEU A 224 -23.87 0.91 2.74
CA LEU A 224 -23.51 1.95 3.71
C LEU A 224 -23.23 3.28 3.00
N PRO A 225 -23.63 4.41 3.62
CA PRO A 225 -23.23 5.75 3.13
C PRO A 225 -21.72 5.89 3.04
N ALA A 226 -21.22 6.69 2.10
CA ALA A 226 -19.79 6.89 1.86
C ALA A 226 -19.03 7.35 3.12
N ALA A 227 -19.64 8.22 3.94
CA ALA A 227 -19.06 8.68 5.20
C ALA A 227 -18.87 7.52 6.20
N VAL A 228 -19.83 6.61 6.29
CA VAL A 228 -19.75 5.45 7.17
C VAL A 228 -18.74 4.44 6.64
N ALA A 229 -18.73 4.16 5.34
CA ALA A 229 -17.74 3.30 4.71
C ALA A 229 -16.31 3.88 4.90
N GLY A 230 -16.15 5.19 4.73
CA GLY A 230 -14.89 5.90 5.01
C GLY A 230 -14.45 5.75 6.47
N ALA A 231 -15.36 5.88 7.43
CA ALA A 231 -15.06 5.69 8.86
C ALA A 231 -14.58 4.26 9.16
N TYR A 232 -15.22 3.24 8.60
CA TYR A 232 -14.76 1.85 8.73
C TYR A 232 -13.36 1.63 8.14
N MET A 233 -13.07 2.19 6.97
CA MET A 233 -11.74 2.13 6.38
C MET A 233 -10.70 2.83 7.26
N SER A 234 -11.06 3.96 7.86
CA SER A 234 -10.18 4.69 8.76
C SER A 234 -9.90 3.92 10.06
N ILE A 235 -10.87 3.19 10.59
CA ILE A 235 -10.66 2.29 11.73
C ILE A 235 -9.64 1.21 11.35
N LEU A 236 -9.78 0.56 10.20
CA LEU A 236 -8.82 -0.43 9.73
C LEU A 236 -7.41 0.16 9.65
N PHE A 237 -7.25 1.32 9.00
CA PHE A 237 -5.94 1.95 8.81
C PHE A 237 -5.36 2.52 10.12
N LEU A 238 -6.18 2.95 11.06
CA LEU A 238 -5.73 3.36 12.39
C LEU A 238 -5.01 2.21 13.11
N PHE A 239 -5.63 1.05 13.16
CA PHE A 239 -5.03 -0.12 13.80
C PHE A 239 -3.90 -0.72 12.96
N ALA A 240 -3.95 -0.59 11.63
CA ALA A 240 -2.84 -0.91 10.74
C ALA A 240 -1.59 -0.05 11.02
N GLY A 241 -1.77 1.20 11.43
CA GLY A 241 -0.68 2.11 11.78
C GLY A 241 -0.16 1.93 13.22
N LEU A 242 -1.03 1.60 14.17
CA LEU A 242 -0.66 1.46 15.59
C LEU A 242 -0.02 0.10 15.92
N ALA A 243 -0.52 -0.97 15.32
CA ALA A 243 -0.11 -2.33 15.66
C ALA A 243 1.36 -2.68 15.32
N PRO A 244 1.99 -2.19 14.24
CA PRO A 244 3.35 -2.58 13.86
C PRO A 244 4.40 -2.40 14.95
N ALA A 245 4.32 -1.33 15.74
CA ALA A 245 5.28 -1.06 16.81
C ALA A 245 5.16 -2.10 17.94
N VAL A 246 3.93 -2.40 18.34
CA VAL A 246 3.64 -3.39 19.40
C VAL A 246 4.02 -4.79 18.93
N VAL A 247 3.62 -5.15 17.71
CA VAL A 247 3.87 -6.48 17.13
C VAL A 247 5.36 -6.69 16.87
N GLY A 248 6.09 -5.66 16.45
CA GLY A 248 7.55 -5.70 16.33
C GLY A 248 8.21 -6.03 17.66
N TRP A 249 7.84 -5.31 18.72
CA TRP A 249 8.36 -5.55 20.06
C TRP A 249 8.06 -6.96 20.60
N ILE A 250 6.84 -7.47 20.35
CA ILE A 250 6.49 -8.86 20.69
C ILE A 250 7.33 -9.85 19.87
N SER A 251 7.55 -9.55 18.58
CA SER A 251 8.31 -10.39 17.68
C SER A 251 9.76 -10.55 18.09
N ASP A 252 10.38 -9.49 18.63
CA ASP A 252 11.76 -9.54 19.13
C ASP A 252 11.90 -10.44 20.36
N ARG A 253 10.82 -10.65 21.13
CA ARG A 253 10.81 -11.52 22.32
C ARG A 253 10.44 -12.97 22.03
N PHE A 254 9.46 -13.20 21.16
CA PHE A 254 8.88 -14.54 20.93
C PHE A 254 9.33 -15.17 19.61
N GLY A 255 10.08 -14.43 18.80
CA GLY A 255 10.63 -14.87 17.52
C GLY A 255 9.69 -14.59 16.34
N HIS A 256 10.30 -14.18 15.25
CA HIS A 256 9.60 -13.72 14.03
C HIS A 256 8.68 -14.79 13.40
N ARG A 257 9.16 -16.05 13.35
CA ARG A 257 8.40 -17.15 12.71
C ARG A 257 7.05 -17.39 13.36
N LEU A 258 7.01 -17.45 14.70
CA LEU A 258 5.77 -17.71 15.45
C LEU A 258 4.74 -16.62 15.17
N LEU A 259 5.18 -15.36 15.23
CA LEU A 259 4.27 -14.24 14.99
C LEU A 259 3.77 -14.16 13.55
N ILE A 260 4.65 -14.37 12.56
CA ILE A 260 4.24 -14.40 11.16
C ILE A 260 3.18 -15.49 10.94
N MET A 261 3.39 -16.69 11.46
CA MET A 261 2.44 -17.80 11.34
C MET A 261 1.12 -17.49 12.06
N LEU A 262 1.17 -17.08 13.33
CA LEU A 262 0.00 -16.78 14.14
C LEU A 262 -0.85 -15.66 13.54
N PHE A 263 -0.23 -14.52 13.20
CA PHE A 263 -0.93 -13.36 12.67
C PHE A 263 -1.47 -13.61 11.25
N SER A 264 -0.74 -14.35 10.42
CA SER A 264 -1.27 -14.76 9.12
C SER A 264 -2.48 -15.68 9.27
N SER A 265 -2.45 -16.66 10.19
CA SER A 265 -3.58 -17.56 10.46
C SER A 265 -4.78 -16.82 11.04
N LEU A 266 -4.57 -15.90 12.00
CA LEU A 266 -5.63 -15.07 12.55
C LEU A 266 -6.22 -14.11 11.50
N SER A 267 -5.39 -13.62 10.56
CA SER A 267 -5.86 -12.80 9.44
C SER A 267 -6.81 -13.58 8.53
N VAL A 268 -6.60 -14.90 8.33
CA VAL A 268 -7.56 -15.76 7.60
C VAL A 268 -8.92 -15.72 8.28
N ALA A 269 -8.96 -15.97 9.59
CA ALA A 269 -10.21 -15.95 10.36
C ALA A 269 -10.87 -14.56 10.30
N ALA A 270 -10.10 -13.49 10.45
CA ALA A 270 -10.59 -12.12 10.38
C ALA A 270 -11.21 -11.81 9.01
N VAL A 271 -10.55 -12.16 7.89
CA VAL A 271 -11.06 -11.92 6.53
C VAL A 271 -12.34 -12.73 6.28
N VAL A 272 -12.34 -14.02 6.65
CA VAL A 272 -13.50 -14.91 6.45
C VAL A 272 -14.69 -14.46 7.28
N SER A 273 -14.49 -13.87 8.46
CA SER A 273 -15.58 -13.40 9.33
C SER A 273 -16.29 -12.14 8.81
N ILE A 274 -15.62 -11.27 8.03
CA ILE A 274 -16.17 -9.98 7.57
C ILE A 274 -17.61 -10.10 7.00
N PRO A 275 -17.90 -11.02 6.06
CA PRO A 275 -19.23 -11.12 5.48
C PRO A 275 -20.35 -11.47 6.48
N TYR A 276 -20.01 -11.98 7.66
CA TYR A 276 -20.95 -12.43 8.69
C TYR A 276 -21.14 -11.41 9.81
N LEU A 277 -20.32 -10.34 9.88
CA LEU A 277 -20.36 -9.38 10.98
C LEU A 277 -21.48 -8.32 10.83
N GLY A 278 -22.12 -8.25 9.65
CA GLY A 278 -23.15 -7.25 9.36
C GLY A 278 -22.58 -5.83 9.38
N SER A 279 -23.35 -4.88 9.91
CA SER A 279 -22.93 -3.49 10.13
C SER A 279 -22.95 -3.17 11.63
N GLY A 280 -22.15 -2.20 12.07
CA GLY A 280 -22.09 -1.74 13.46
C GLY A 280 -20.80 -2.12 14.18
N LEU A 281 -20.88 -2.27 15.50
CA LEU A 281 -19.69 -2.43 16.36
C LEU A 281 -18.87 -3.68 16.02
N PHE A 282 -19.52 -4.80 15.71
CA PHE A 282 -18.80 -6.04 15.39
C PHE A 282 -17.95 -5.91 14.13
N LEU A 283 -18.47 -5.24 13.10
CA LEU A 283 -17.70 -4.95 11.89
C LEU A 283 -16.51 -4.00 12.19
N ALA A 284 -16.74 -2.96 13.00
CA ALA A 284 -15.69 -2.04 13.41
C ALA A 284 -14.54 -2.78 14.12
N VAL A 285 -14.86 -3.65 15.06
CA VAL A 285 -13.89 -4.49 15.79
C VAL A 285 -13.21 -5.48 14.84
N GLY A 286 -13.95 -6.12 13.94
CA GLY A 286 -13.40 -7.03 12.95
C GLY A 286 -12.38 -6.34 12.02
N LEU A 287 -12.68 -5.11 11.56
CA LEU A 287 -11.77 -4.31 10.73
C LEU A 287 -10.56 -3.79 11.50
N ALA A 288 -10.74 -3.40 12.76
CA ALA A 288 -9.64 -3.03 13.65
C ALA A 288 -8.67 -4.20 13.85
N LEU A 289 -9.21 -5.40 14.13
CA LEU A 289 -8.41 -6.62 14.25
C LEU A 289 -7.72 -6.97 12.93
N LEU A 290 -8.42 -6.89 11.80
CA LEU A 290 -7.83 -7.15 10.49
C LEU A 290 -6.67 -6.19 10.19
N GLY A 291 -6.84 -4.90 10.46
CA GLY A 291 -5.78 -3.90 10.34
C GLY A 291 -4.56 -4.25 11.21
N ALA A 292 -4.81 -4.55 12.47
CA ALA A 292 -3.76 -4.91 13.43
C ALA A 292 -3.04 -6.22 13.06
N LEU A 293 -3.72 -7.20 12.50
CA LEU A 293 -3.13 -8.50 12.19
C LEU A 293 -2.34 -8.49 10.87
N LEU A 294 -2.97 -8.03 9.78
CA LEU A 294 -2.40 -8.17 8.45
C LEU A 294 -1.35 -7.10 8.13
N TRP A 295 -1.56 -5.85 8.59
CA TRP A 295 -0.61 -4.76 8.32
C TRP A 295 0.61 -4.76 9.24
N ALA A 296 0.48 -5.23 10.47
CA ALA A 296 1.58 -5.27 11.43
C ALA A 296 2.74 -6.20 11.07
N LEU A 297 2.51 -7.17 10.20
CA LEU A 297 3.53 -8.16 9.83
C LEU A 297 4.66 -7.60 8.94
N ARG A 298 4.48 -6.44 8.29
CA ARG A 298 5.50 -5.88 7.38
C ARG A 298 6.88 -5.72 8.04
N PRO A 299 7.02 -4.98 9.15
CA PRO A 299 8.33 -4.82 9.79
C PRO A 299 8.90 -6.13 10.33
N VAL A 300 8.05 -7.04 10.82
CA VAL A 300 8.47 -8.36 11.32
C VAL A 300 9.10 -9.20 10.22
N ILE A 301 8.47 -9.26 9.03
CA ILE A 301 8.99 -10.03 7.88
C ILE A 301 10.28 -9.39 7.35
N VAL A 302 10.33 -8.06 7.27
CA VAL A 302 11.53 -7.34 6.81
C VAL A 302 12.69 -7.56 7.78
N SER A 303 12.47 -7.45 9.09
CA SER A 303 13.47 -7.73 10.13
C SER A 303 13.96 -9.17 10.04
N ALA A 304 13.06 -10.14 9.94
CA ALA A 304 13.40 -11.54 9.76
C ALA A 304 14.25 -11.78 8.50
N ALA A 305 13.94 -11.14 7.39
CA ALA A 305 14.71 -11.27 6.16
C ALA A 305 16.11 -10.64 6.29
N MET A 306 16.21 -9.48 6.90
CA MET A 306 17.50 -8.82 7.14
C MET A 306 18.40 -9.62 8.08
N SER A 307 17.85 -10.35 9.06
CA SER A 307 18.63 -11.20 9.97
C SER A 307 19.18 -12.49 9.33
N THR A 308 18.72 -12.83 8.12
CA THR A 308 19.16 -14.06 7.41
C THR A 308 20.30 -13.86 6.41
N ALA A 309 20.79 -12.62 6.26
CA ALA A 309 21.87 -12.29 5.33
C ALA A 309 22.82 -11.23 5.94
N PRO A 310 24.02 -11.05 5.34
CA PRO A 310 24.97 -10.04 5.79
C PRO A 310 24.36 -8.63 5.84
N GLN A 311 24.75 -7.86 6.85
CA GLN A 311 24.19 -6.52 7.10
C GLN A 311 24.40 -5.55 5.94
N GLU A 312 25.46 -5.72 5.17
CA GLU A 312 25.80 -4.93 3.98
C GLU A 312 24.74 -5.10 2.86
N LEU A 313 23.99 -6.21 2.84
CA LEU A 313 22.97 -6.53 1.84
C LEU A 313 21.55 -6.16 2.29
N SER A 314 21.37 -5.62 3.49
CA SER A 314 20.06 -5.29 4.05
C SER A 314 19.22 -4.41 3.11
N GLY A 315 19.83 -3.40 2.47
CA GLY A 315 19.16 -2.54 1.49
C GLY A 315 18.66 -3.31 0.27
N GLY A 316 19.44 -4.29 -0.22
CA GLY A 316 19.06 -5.15 -1.34
C GLY A 316 17.91 -6.08 -1.02
N ILE A 317 17.90 -6.65 0.19
CA ILE A 317 16.80 -7.48 0.67
C ILE A 317 15.51 -6.68 0.74
N VAL A 318 15.55 -5.50 1.32
CA VAL A 318 14.40 -4.60 1.38
C VAL A 318 13.90 -4.25 -0.02
N ALA A 319 14.79 -3.85 -0.93
CA ALA A 319 14.44 -3.54 -2.31
C ALA A 319 13.81 -4.75 -3.04
N PHE A 320 14.34 -5.95 -2.81
CA PHE A 320 13.80 -7.19 -3.39
C PHE A 320 12.40 -7.51 -2.86
N ILE A 321 12.17 -7.39 -1.54
CA ILE A 321 10.84 -7.56 -0.92
C ILE A 321 9.85 -6.57 -1.52
N TYR A 322 10.19 -5.29 -1.57
CA TYR A 322 9.27 -4.27 -2.11
C TYR A 322 9.02 -4.46 -3.61
N GLY A 323 10.05 -4.79 -4.38
CA GLY A 323 9.91 -5.09 -5.80
C GLY A 323 9.00 -6.28 -6.08
N ALA A 324 9.17 -7.37 -5.36
CA ALA A 324 8.32 -8.55 -5.46
C ALA A 324 6.86 -8.25 -5.04
N ASN A 325 6.69 -7.52 -3.92
CA ASN A 325 5.37 -7.10 -3.45
C ASN A 325 4.63 -6.29 -4.51
N MET A 326 5.26 -5.27 -5.08
CA MET A 326 4.66 -4.41 -6.12
C MET A 326 4.35 -5.19 -7.40
N SER A 327 5.30 -6.06 -7.83
CA SER A 327 5.17 -6.84 -9.07
C SER A 327 4.09 -7.91 -9.03
N ALA A 328 3.63 -8.32 -7.85
CA ALA A 328 2.57 -9.33 -7.73
C ALA A 328 1.22 -8.72 -7.30
N SER A 329 1.25 -7.67 -6.47
CA SER A 329 0.03 -7.12 -5.87
C SER A 329 -0.94 -6.52 -6.89
N PHE A 330 -0.47 -6.07 -8.06
CA PHE A 330 -1.36 -5.51 -9.08
C PHE A 330 -2.37 -6.52 -9.65
N LEU A 331 -2.06 -7.82 -9.60
CA LEU A 331 -2.96 -8.86 -10.12
C LEU A 331 -4.19 -9.06 -9.24
N THR A 332 -4.06 -8.84 -7.93
CA THR A 332 -5.09 -9.27 -6.98
C THR A 332 -6.39 -8.48 -7.02
N PRO A 333 -6.42 -7.15 -7.24
CA PRO A 333 -7.70 -6.47 -7.41
C PRO A 333 -8.46 -6.93 -8.65
N LEU A 334 -7.77 -7.19 -9.78
CA LEU A 334 -8.40 -7.72 -10.97
C LEU A 334 -9.00 -9.10 -10.73
N LEU A 335 -8.24 -10.01 -10.11
CA LEU A 335 -8.73 -11.36 -9.78
C LEU A 335 -9.92 -11.30 -8.80
N ALA A 336 -9.85 -10.44 -7.78
CA ALA A 336 -10.97 -10.25 -6.86
C ALA A 336 -12.22 -9.71 -7.59
N GLY A 337 -12.03 -8.83 -8.58
CA GLY A 337 -13.11 -8.30 -9.42
C GLY A 337 -13.76 -9.39 -10.26
N LEU A 338 -12.99 -10.24 -10.92
CA LEU A 338 -13.49 -11.37 -11.69
C LEU A 338 -14.29 -12.35 -10.81
N ILE A 339 -13.79 -12.64 -9.60
CA ILE A 339 -14.51 -13.47 -8.64
C ILE A 339 -15.80 -12.78 -8.17
N ALA A 340 -15.76 -11.46 -7.97
CA ALA A 340 -16.93 -10.70 -7.54
C ALA A 340 -18.02 -10.63 -8.62
N ASP A 341 -17.67 -10.51 -9.90
CA ASP A 341 -18.62 -10.57 -11.02
C ASP A 341 -19.26 -11.96 -11.13
N ALA A 342 -18.50 -13.03 -10.90
CA ALA A 342 -19.00 -14.40 -11.03
C ALA A 342 -19.79 -14.90 -9.80
N TYR A 343 -19.34 -14.55 -8.59
CA TYR A 343 -19.81 -15.15 -7.33
C TYR A 343 -20.23 -14.13 -6.26
N GLY A 344 -20.18 -12.84 -6.57
CA GLY A 344 -20.53 -11.75 -5.65
C GLY A 344 -19.38 -11.29 -4.72
N LEU A 345 -19.55 -10.09 -4.17
CA LEU A 345 -18.55 -9.44 -3.31
C LEU A 345 -18.21 -10.22 -2.03
N PRO A 346 -19.16 -10.86 -1.31
CA PRO A 346 -18.82 -11.66 -0.12
C PRO A 346 -17.85 -12.81 -0.45
N THR A 347 -18.10 -13.52 -1.58
CA THR A 347 -17.24 -14.62 -2.03
C THR A 347 -15.85 -14.11 -2.43
N ALA A 348 -15.77 -12.98 -3.12
CA ALA A 348 -14.50 -12.37 -3.49
C ALA A 348 -13.67 -11.99 -2.25
N LEU A 349 -14.29 -11.38 -1.23
CA LEU A 349 -13.61 -11.08 0.04
C LEU A 349 -13.12 -12.35 0.74
N THR A 350 -13.95 -13.38 0.80
CA THR A 350 -13.56 -14.66 1.42
C THR A 350 -12.41 -15.31 0.65
N ALA A 351 -12.41 -15.25 -0.68
CA ALA A 351 -11.32 -15.78 -1.50
C ALA A 351 -9.97 -15.08 -1.24
N ILE A 352 -9.97 -13.80 -0.85
CA ILE A 352 -8.74 -13.09 -0.48
C ILE A 352 -8.06 -13.76 0.72
N ALA A 353 -8.80 -14.45 1.59
CA ALA A 353 -8.23 -15.18 2.74
C ALA A 353 -7.25 -16.29 2.33
N LEU A 354 -7.29 -16.77 1.09
CA LEU A 354 -6.30 -17.72 0.56
C LEU A 354 -4.88 -17.15 0.55
N LEU A 355 -4.72 -15.83 0.47
CA LEU A 355 -3.41 -15.18 0.47
C LEU A 355 -2.73 -15.23 1.84
N PRO A 356 -3.33 -14.75 2.95
CA PRO A 356 -2.74 -14.94 4.27
C PRO A 356 -2.67 -16.43 4.69
N LEU A 357 -3.56 -17.30 4.19
CA LEU A 357 -3.44 -18.74 4.39
C LEU A 357 -2.17 -19.28 3.74
N GLY A 358 -1.92 -18.93 2.47
CA GLY A 358 -0.68 -19.29 1.78
C GLY A 358 0.56 -18.76 2.52
N ALA A 359 0.51 -17.53 3.05
CA ALA A 359 1.59 -16.97 3.85
C ALA A 359 1.83 -17.77 5.15
N ALA A 360 0.78 -18.21 5.84
CA ALA A 360 0.89 -19.06 7.03
C ALA A 360 1.50 -20.43 6.70
N VAL A 361 1.02 -21.08 5.64
CA VAL A 361 1.53 -22.39 5.17
C VAL A 361 2.99 -22.30 4.75
N LEU A 362 3.37 -21.28 3.97
CA LEU A 362 4.78 -21.09 3.57
C LEU A 362 5.67 -20.81 4.79
N THR A 363 5.19 -20.04 5.76
CA THR A 363 5.93 -19.79 7.01
C THR A 363 6.16 -21.10 7.77
N PHE A 364 5.15 -21.95 7.85
CA PHE A 364 5.25 -23.25 8.52
C PHE A 364 6.24 -24.18 7.83
N THR A 365 6.20 -24.26 6.49
CA THR A 365 6.95 -25.25 5.70
C THR A 365 8.38 -24.82 5.37
N LEU A 366 8.60 -23.54 5.04
CA LEU A 366 9.89 -23.06 4.52
C LEU A 366 10.78 -22.40 5.58
N LEU A 367 10.19 -21.79 6.61
CA LEU A 367 10.98 -21.10 7.62
C LEU A 367 11.32 -22.05 8.77
N LYS A 368 12.60 -22.43 8.88
CA LYS A 368 13.09 -23.11 10.09
C LYS A 368 12.96 -22.19 11.30
N PRO A 369 12.83 -22.72 12.54
CA PRO A 369 12.91 -21.87 13.72
C PRO A 369 14.20 -21.06 13.67
N LEU A 370 14.08 -19.77 13.44
CA LEU A 370 15.20 -18.84 13.61
C LEU A 370 15.44 -18.78 15.13
N LYS A 371 16.67 -19.13 15.57
CA LYS A 371 17.03 -18.96 16.99
C LYS A 371 16.84 -17.49 17.36
N PRO A 372 16.32 -17.23 18.57
CA PRO A 372 16.17 -15.87 19.07
C PRO A 372 17.51 -15.13 19.14
#